data_21bbcb815b6c8b89878a8f6574a9cfdb
#
_entry.id   21bbcb815b6c8b89878a8f6574a9cfdb
#
_cell.length_a   1.000
_cell.length_b   1.000
_cell.length_c   1.000
_cell.angle_alpha   90.00
_cell.angle_beta   90.00
_cell.angle_gamma   90.00
#
_symmetry.space_group_name_H-M   'P 1'
#
loop_
_entity.id
_entity.type
_entity.pdbx_description
1 polymer ?
#
loop_
_entity_poly.entity_id
_entity_poly.type
_entity_poly.pdbx_seq_one_letter_code
_entity_poly.pdbx_strand_id
1 'polypeptide(L)'
;MLTPVVIKEKAVRKWPDFRDRLLKSLILEDSTLFFPLIIRGDTSLRDTFSESAEAYSILLGESKEKKGKGYTLIWEKKNIRGYGTQSVIKNIFIETEEDYFFLTGKEETKTAICSCINAISPLFNDKSALYNWARSHTKDIENQYTDWSAVAKTISYFLDHRDNRSYYLRELPIMVHTKFIEENASLLISLFSALIGETFNSNRPEDVFRLKRKPLLIRFRMKSKRWIRDEMAIPLTSFSFLDEEEDLSDIKRVFIIENEAVYLSFPLSENDVCVFGGGFQAAVLEAEWMKKRDIYYFGDLDEHGLEILSIFRSRYPKAKSLMMDTETYLTFKDYWVKGISVESENVFSNLTKDELELLNVLRRNAPDHSRLEQERISQEYIRKTLSKLN
;
A
#
# COMPACT_ATOMS: atom_id res chain seq x y z
N MET A 1 4.24 18.62 41.30
CA MET A 1 2.96 19.37 41.33
C MET A 1 2.41 19.52 39.94
N LEU A 2 1.09 19.47 39.74
CA LEU A 2 0.44 19.73 38.48
C LEU A 2 0.67 21.18 38.02
N THR A 3 0.86 21.38 36.72
CA THR A 3 0.92 22.68 36.06
C THR A 3 -0.19 22.76 34.98
N PRO A 4 -0.60 23.93 34.50
CA PRO A 4 -1.56 24.04 33.40
C PRO A 4 -1.17 23.22 32.16
N VAL A 5 0.13 23.18 31.82
CA VAL A 5 0.66 22.39 30.71
C VAL A 5 0.44 20.88 30.94
N VAL A 6 0.78 20.40 32.13
CA VAL A 6 0.59 18.98 32.49
C VAL A 6 -0.90 18.60 32.51
N ILE A 7 -1.78 19.51 32.94
CA ILE A 7 -3.22 19.28 32.91
C ILE A 7 -3.72 19.13 31.47
N LYS A 8 -3.27 20.02 30.57
CA LYS A 8 -3.56 19.93 29.12
C LYS A 8 -3.08 18.63 28.52
N GLU A 9 -1.81 18.23 28.80
CA GLU A 9 -1.25 16.96 28.31
C GLU A 9 -2.07 15.76 28.80
N LYS A 10 -2.48 15.76 30.09
CA LYS A 10 -3.31 14.69 30.64
C LYS A 10 -4.69 14.65 30.01
N ALA A 11 -5.29 15.80 29.71
CA ALA A 11 -6.56 15.88 28.97
C ALA A 11 -6.40 15.29 27.56
N VAL A 12 -5.33 15.65 26.84
CA VAL A 12 -5.05 15.11 25.49
C VAL A 12 -4.87 13.58 25.53
N ARG A 13 -4.16 13.05 26.54
CA ARG A 13 -3.98 11.59 26.71
C ARG A 13 -5.31 10.85 26.95
N LYS A 14 -6.36 11.55 27.36
CA LYS A 14 -7.71 10.99 27.53
C LYS A 14 -8.54 10.97 26.24
N TRP A 15 -8.00 11.47 25.12
CA TRP A 15 -8.68 11.48 23.84
C TRP A 15 -9.15 10.09 23.37
N PRO A 16 -8.37 9.01 23.46
CA PRO A 16 -8.84 7.67 23.08
C PRO A 16 -10.06 7.22 23.91
N ASP A 17 -10.09 7.52 25.21
CA ASP A 17 -11.20 7.16 26.09
C ASP A 17 -12.46 7.97 25.73
N PHE A 18 -12.29 9.27 25.44
CA PHE A 18 -13.39 10.15 24.98
C PHE A 18 -13.93 9.68 23.63
N ARG A 19 -13.05 9.38 22.65
CA ARG A 19 -13.45 8.88 21.34
C ARG A 19 -14.23 7.57 21.44
N ASP A 20 -13.76 6.61 22.21
CA ASP A 20 -14.47 5.35 22.42
C ASP A 20 -15.88 5.57 23.01
N ARG A 21 -15.98 6.47 23.96
CA ARG A 21 -17.26 6.85 24.56
C ARG A 21 -18.19 7.55 23.56
N LEU A 22 -17.64 8.45 22.74
CA LEU A 22 -18.38 9.11 21.66
C LEU A 22 -18.92 8.10 20.65
N LEU A 23 -18.09 7.14 20.22
CA LEU A 23 -18.52 6.07 19.31
C LEU A 23 -19.63 5.20 19.92
N LYS A 24 -19.51 4.83 21.19
CA LYS A 24 -20.58 4.10 21.91
C LYS A 24 -21.88 4.89 21.95
N SER A 25 -21.80 6.18 22.23
CA SER A 25 -22.98 7.04 22.25
C SER A 25 -23.63 7.16 20.87
N LEU A 26 -22.84 7.39 19.81
CA LEU A 26 -23.34 7.59 18.45
C LEU A 26 -23.89 6.30 17.83
N ILE A 27 -23.29 5.15 18.12
CA ILE A 27 -23.58 3.89 17.42
C ILE A 27 -24.45 2.97 18.27
N LEU A 28 -24.10 2.81 19.56
CA LEU A 28 -24.73 1.85 20.48
C LEU A 28 -25.76 2.49 21.40
N GLU A 29 -25.98 3.81 21.29
CA GLU A 29 -26.92 4.58 22.13
C GLU A 29 -26.56 4.51 23.62
N ASP A 30 -25.29 4.30 23.96
CA ASP A 30 -24.78 4.25 25.32
C ASP A 30 -24.76 5.70 25.92
N SER A 31 -25.60 5.96 26.87
CA SER A 31 -25.72 7.25 27.52
C SER A 31 -24.75 7.48 28.69
N THR A 32 -23.77 6.58 28.87
CA THR A 32 -22.78 6.75 29.96
C THR A 32 -21.97 8.01 29.76
N LEU A 33 -21.95 8.88 30.76
CA LEU A 33 -21.29 10.18 30.74
C LEU A 33 -19.76 10.03 30.81
N PHE A 34 -19.04 10.83 30.02
CA PHE A 34 -17.58 10.96 30.11
C PHE A 34 -17.16 12.02 31.11
N PHE A 35 -17.98 13.04 31.28
CA PHE A 35 -17.75 14.16 32.21
C PHE A 35 -18.57 14.02 33.49
N PRO A 36 -18.09 14.58 34.62
CA PRO A 36 -16.85 15.32 34.80
C PRO A 36 -15.60 14.41 34.75
N LEU A 37 -14.53 14.85 34.08
CA LEU A 37 -13.27 14.14 34.00
C LEU A 37 -12.32 14.56 35.11
N ILE A 38 -11.91 13.64 35.98
CA ILE A 38 -10.98 13.92 37.07
C ILE A 38 -9.53 13.88 36.53
N ILE A 39 -8.80 14.96 36.69
CA ILE A 39 -7.38 15.03 36.39
C ILE A 39 -6.57 14.66 37.64
N ARG A 40 -6.16 13.42 37.72
CA ARG A 40 -5.33 12.93 38.84
C ARG A 40 -3.89 13.40 38.70
N GLY A 41 -3.30 13.77 39.84
CA GLY A 41 -1.90 14.17 39.92
C GLY A 41 -1.55 14.73 41.27
N ASP A 42 -0.27 15.01 41.46
CA ASP A 42 0.22 15.58 42.71
C ASP A 42 -0.18 17.05 42.85
N THR A 43 -1.06 17.31 43.78
CA THR A 43 -1.52 18.64 44.23
C THR A 43 -0.96 18.98 45.60
N SER A 44 -0.02 18.16 46.13
CA SER A 44 0.59 18.38 47.45
C SER A 44 1.38 19.69 47.49
N LEU A 45 1.50 20.20 48.71
CA LEU A 45 2.33 21.37 48.95
C LEU A 45 3.80 21.04 48.69
N ARG A 46 4.52 21.99 48.09
CA ARG A 46 5.97 21.92 47.93
C ARG A 46 6.70 22.14 49.25
N ASP A 47 8.02 22.01 49.26
CA ASP A 47 8.86 22.12 50.42
C ASP A 47 8.71 23.49 51.15
N THR A 48 8.37 24.55 50.39
CA THR A 48 8.05 25.86 50.92
C THR A 48 6.61 26.27 50.61
N PHE A 49 5.98 26.95 51.57
CA PHE A 49 4.62 27.49 51.37
C PHE A 49 4.58 28.54 50.25
N SER A 50 5.62 29.33 50.08
CA SER A 50 5.73 30.36 49.05
C SER A 50 5.68 29.76 47.66
N GLU A 51 6.45 28.68 47.37
CA GLU A 51 6.43 27.99 46.11
C GLU A 51 5.08 27.34 45.81
N SER A 52 4.43 26.84 46.82
CA SER A 52 3.05 26.28 46.69
C SER A 52 2.02 27.34 46.34
N ALA A 53 2.12 28.54 46.99
CA ALA A 53 1.20 29.67 46.74
C ALA A 53 1.36 30.21 45.30
N GLU A 54 2.61 30.32 44.81
CA GLU A 54 2.89 30.71 43.42
C GLU A 54 2.33 29.71 42.44
N ALA A 55 2.57 28.41 42.63
CA ALA A 55 2.01 27.37 41.79
C ALA A 55 0.48 27.34 41.75
N TYR A 56 -0.16 27.57 42.93
CA TYR A 56 -1.62 27.68 43.01
C TYR A 56 -2.14 28.92 42.28
N SER A 57 -1.44 30.05 42.38
CA SER A 57 -1.79 31.28 41.66
C SER A 57 -1.76 31.07 40.13
N ILE A 58 -0.72 30.38 39.63
CA ILE A 58 -0.60 30.01 38.19
C ILE A 58 -1.77 29.10 37.78
N LEU A 59 -2.07 28.05 38.57
CA LEU A 59 -3.18 27.15 38.29
C LEU A 59 -4.52 27.89 38.29
N LEU A 60 -4.77 28.79 39.25
CA LEU A 60 -5.98 29.57 39.31
C LEU A 60 -6.09 30.53 38.14
N GLY A 61 -5.00 31.18 37.75
CA GLY A 61 -4.96 32.11 36.61
C GLY A 61 -5.38 31.49 35.27
N GLU A 62 -5.08 30.21 35.08
CA GLU A 62 -5.43 29.45 33.88
C GLU A 62 -6.69 28.57 34.06
N SER A 63 -7.35 28.62 35.18
CA SER A 63 -8.57 27.84 35.48
C SER A 63 -9.82 28.41 34.82
N LYS A 64 -10.88 27.62 34.77
CA LYS A 64 -12.22 28.02 34.32
C LYS A 64 -12.76 29.24 35.06
N GLU A 65 -12.44 29.37 36.36
CA GLU A 65 -12.86 30.50 37.18
C GLU A 65 -12.35 31.84 36.63
N LYS A 66 -11.15 31.87 36.05
CA LYS A 66 -10.53 33.09 35.50
C LYS A 66 -10.67 33.22 33.99
N LYS A 67 -10.67 32.10 33.24
CA LYS A 67 -10.72 32.09 31.77
C LYS A 67 -12.16 31.88 31.23
N GLY A 68 -13.13 31.53 32.07
CA GLY A 68 -14.49 31.17 31.66
C GLY A 68 -14.63 29.74 31.10
N LYS A 69 -13.55 29.12 30.68
CA LYS A 69 -13.49 27.74 30.14
C LYS A 69 -12.20 27.06 30.61
N GLY A 70 -12.21 25.72 30.65
CA GLY A 70 -11.06 24.92 30.99
C GLY A 70 -11.26 24.05 32.22
N TYR A 71 -10.25 23.90 33.06
CA TYR A 71 -10.35 23.05 34.24
C TYR A 71 -10.84 23.83 35.46
N THR A 72 -11.58 23.14 36.33
CA THR A 72 -12.13 23.64 37.60
C THR A 72 -11.28 23.13 38.75
N LEU A 73 -10.97 24.01 39.72
CA LEU A 73 -10.22 23.70 40.93
C LEU A 73 -11.16 23.48 42.08
N ILE A 74 -11.07 22.36 42.77
CA ILE A 74 -11.82 22.13 44.03
C ILE A 74 -10.87 22.33 45.21
N TRP A 75 -11.25 23.22 46.08
CA TRP A 75 -10.45 23.60 47.23
C TRP A 75 -10.94 22.90 48.50
N GLU A 76 -9.99 22.59 49.40
CA GLU A 76 -10.30 22.15 50.77
C GLU A 76 -9.46 22.94 51.78
N LYS A 77 -10.03 23.12 52.97
CA LYS A 77 -9.29 23.72 54.08
C LYS A 77 -8.44 22.66 54.78
N LYS A 78 -7.15 22.92 54.91
CA LYS A 78 -6.20 22.02 55.57
C LYS A 78 -5.37 22.79 56.59
N ASN A 79 -5.26 22.25 57.80
CA ASN A 79 -4.39 22.86 58.82
C ASN A 79 -2.93 22.46 58.56
N ILE A 80 -2.07 23.44 58.27
CA ILE A 80 -0.67 23.25 57.94
C ILE A 80 0.17 23.74 59.13
N ARG A 81 1.03 22.85 59.65
CA ARG A 81 1.91 23.15 60.77
C ARG A 81 2.78 24.37 60.46
N GLY A 82 2.70 25.41 61.34
CA GLY A 82 3.39 26.68 61.17
C GLY A 82 2.71 27.74 60.33
N TYR A 83 1.63 27.40 59.57
CA TYR A 83 0.93 28.33 58.69
C TYR A 83 -0.57 28.40 58.96
N GLY A 84 -1.11 27.64 59.94
CA GLY A 84 -2.55 27.63 60.28
C GLY A 84 -3.40 26.98 59.19
N THR A 85 -4.71 27.33 59.14
CA THR A 85 -5.64 26.79 58.19
C THR A 85 -5.50 27.48 56.85
N GLN A 86 -5.13 26.73 55.84
CA GLN A 86 -4.89 27.17 54.45
C GLN A 86 -5.86 26.47 53.49
N SER A 87 -6.22 27.14 52.35
CA SER A 87 -6.91 26.53 51.24
C SER A 87 -5.94 25.85 50.33
N VAL A 88 -6.10 24.55 50.10
CA VAL A 88 -5.30 23.74 49.21
C VAL A 88 -6.15 23.11 48.11
N ILE A 89 -5.57 22.86 46.94
CA ILE A 89 -6.29 22.22 45.84
C ILE A 89 -6.45 20.73 46.17
N LYS A 90 -7.71 20.28 46.28
CA LYS A 90 -8.08 18.89 46.51
C LYS A 90 -8.14 18.08 45.23
N ASN A 91 -8.86 18.59 44.24
CA ASN A 91 -9.08 17.92 42.95
C ASN A 91 -9.11 18.94 41.82
N ILE A 92 -8.84 18.46 40.62
CA ILE A 92 -8.95 19.20 39.37
C ILE A 92 -9.91 18.44 38.46
N PHE A 93 -10.89 19.11 37.90
CA PHE A 93 -11.92 18.55 37.02
C PHE A 93 -11.94 19.27 35.68
N ILE A 94 -12.36 18.55 34.63
CA ILE A 94 -12.90 19.12 33.44
C ILE A 94 -14.39 18.77 33.44
N GLU A 95 -15.25 19.76 33.51
CA GLU A 95 -16.68 19.54 33.81
C GLU A 95 -17.49 19.21 32.57
N THR A 96 -17.17 19.86 31.47
CA THR A 96 -17.95 19.78 30.22
C THR A 96 -17.10 19.44 29.02
N GLU A 97 -17.79 19.05 27.97
CA GLU A 97 -17.18 18.82 26.65
C GLU A 97 -16.54 20.09 26.10
N GLU A 98 -17.18 21.24 26.25
CA GLU A 98 -16.67 22.54 25.82
C GLU A 98 -15.34 22.89 26.51
N ASP A 99 -15.27 22.66 27.84
CA ASP A 99 -14.07 22.83 28.62
C ASP A 99 -12.93 21.91 28.14
N TYR A 100 -13.29 20.69 27.81
CA TYR A 100 -12.34 19.69 27.30
C TYR A 100 -11.76 20.09 25.95
N PHE A 101 -12.60 20.56 25.02
CA PHE A 101 -12.14 21.01 23.72
C PHE A 101 -11.34 22.30 23.78
N PHE A 102 -11.68 23.20 24.65
CA PHE A 102 -10.86 24.39 24.92
C PHE A 102 -9.42 24.01 25.32
N LEU A 103 -9.26 22.97 26.13
CA LEU A 103 -7.93 22.48 26.55
C LEU A 103 -7.23 21.66 25.48
N THR A 104 -7.94 20.85 24.72
CA THR A 104 -7.33 19.84 23.83
C THR A 104 -7.26 20.25 22.37
N GLY A 105 -8.09 21.20 21.93
CA GLY A 105 -8.22 21.57 20.51
C GLY A 105 -8.82 20.48 19.63
N LYS A 106 -9.60 19.54 20.19
CA LYS A 106 -10.11 18.36 19.47
C LYS A 106 -11.54 18.49 18.96
N GLU A 107 -12.11 19.68 18.92
CA GLU A 107 -13.49 19.93 18.49
C GLU A 107 -13.71 19.55 17.02
N GLU A 108 -12.80 19.96 16.12
CA GLU A 108 -12.86 19.60 14.70
C GLU A 108 -12.74 18.08 14.49
N THR A 109 -11.88 17.43 15.29
CA THR A 109 -11.72 15.97 15.24
C THR A 109 -13.01 15.25 15.65
N LYS A 110 -13.73 15.74 16.68
CA LYS A 110 -15.06 15.23 17.03
C LYS A 110 -16.05 15.42 15.89
N THR A 111 -16.07 16.59 15.29
CA THR A 111 -16.96 16.91 14.17
C THR A 111 -16.73 15.94 13.00
N ALA A 112 -15.45 15.63 12.68
CA ALA A 112 -15.10 14.63 11.66
C ALA A 112 -15.66 13.25 12.00
N ILE A 113 -15.50 12.78 13.24
CA ILE A 113 -16.07 11.51 13.71
C ILE A 113 -17.59 11.48 13.56
N CYS A 114 -18.28 12.54 14.00
CA CYS A 114 -19.74 12.63 13.88
C CYS A 114 -20.18 12.59 12.40
N SER A 115 -19.50 13.34 11.53
CA SER A 115 -19.77 13.35 10.09
C SER A 115 -19.61 11.95 9.48
N CYS A 116 -18.52 11.27 9.81
CA CYS A 116 -18.27 9.89 9.41
C CYS A 116 -19.41 8.96 9.81
N ILE A 117 -19.69 8.89 11.13
CA ILE A 117 -20.68 7.95 11.66
C ILE A 117 -22.07 8.23 11.11
N ASN A 118 -22.47 9.51 11.01
CA ASN A 118 -23.76 9.89 10.43
C ASN A 118 -23.89 9.46 8.95
N ALA A 119 -22.81 9.54 8.18
CA ALA A 119 -22.84 9.19 6.77
C ALA A 119 -22.91 7.68 6.54
N ILE A 120 -22.18 6.86 7.33
CA ILE A 120 -22.04 5.43 7.09
C ILE A 120 -22.98 4.56 7.93
N SER A 121 -23.50 5.07 9.06
CA SER A 121 -24.41 4.32 9.95
C SER A 121 -25.64 3.74 9.24
N PRO A 122 -26.28 4.47 8.28
CA PRO A 122 -27.42 3.90 7.55
C PRO A 122 -27.10 2.68 6.69
N LEU A 123 -25.82 2.44 6.38
CA LEU A 123 -25.38 1.29 5.59
C LEU A 123 -25.27 0.01 6.42
N PHE A 124 -25.15 0.13 7.74
CA PHE A 124 -24.94 -1.00 8.64
C PHE A 124 -26.25 -1.46 9.27
N ASN A 125 -26.59 -2.72 9.08
CA ASN A 125 -27.64 -3.38 9.83
C ASN A 125 -27.16 -3.80 11.24
N ASP A 126 -25.86 -4.12 11.38
CA ASP A 126 -25.24 -4.50 12.65
C ASP A 126 -24.44 -3.32 13.25
N LYS A 127 -24.98 -2.73 14.31
CA LYS A 127 -24.33 -1.65 15.05
C LYS A 127 -23.00 -2.08 15.66
N SER A 128 -22.84 -3.35 16.03
CA SER A 128 -21.59 -3.88 16.60
C SER A 128 -20.50 -3.96 15.55
N ALA A 129 -20.84 -4.33 14.32
CA ALA A 129 -19.89 -4.33 13.19
C ALA A 129 -19.39 -2.91 12.88
N LEU A 130 -20.28 -1.93 12.83
CA LEU A 130 -19.92 -0.52 12.68
C LEU A 130 -19.00 -0.03 13.80
N TYR A 131 -19.34 -0.32 15.05
CA TYR A 131 -18.53 0.08 16.19
C TYR A 131 -17.12 -0.53 16.14
N ASN A 132 -17.00 -1.82 15.85
CA ASN A 132 -15.73 -2.50 15.74
C ASN A 132 -14.87 -1.95 14.59
N TRP A 133 -15.50 -1.69 13.44
CA TRP A 133 -14.83 -1.06 12.30
C TRP A 133 -14.31 0.34 12.68
N ALA A 134 -15.15 1.19 13.26
CA ALA A 134 -14.76 2.55 13.64
C ALA A 134 -13.61 2.58 14.66
N ARG A 135 -13.59 1.64 15.62
CA ARG A 135 -12.48 1.51 16.59
C ARG A 135 -11.16 1.14 15.95
N SER A 136 -11.17 0.33 14.89
CA SER A 136 -9.95 -0.10 14.19
C SER A 136 -9.46 0.95 13.16
N HIS A 137 -10.34 1.85 12.70
CA HIS A 137 -10.05 2.85 11.67
C HIS A 137 -10.00 4.29 12.22
N THR A 138 -9.36 4.45 13.38
CA THR A 138 -9.34 5.73 14.10
C THR A 138 -8.73 6.89 13.30
N LYS A 139 -7.71 6.61 12.47
CA LYS A 139 -7.09 7.63 11.61
C LYS A 139 -8.05 8.12 10.52
N ASP A 140 -8.85 7.21 9.98
CA ASP A 140 -9.79 7.53 8.90
C ASP A 140 -10.97 8.35 9.43
N ILE A 141 -11.59 7.91 10.53
CA ILE A 141 -12.75 8.60 11.13
C ILE A 141 -12.41 9.96 11.74
N GLU A 142 -11.16 10.18 12.15
CA GLU A 142 -10.66 11.46 12.68
C GLU A 142 -10.20 12.42 11.56
N ASN A 143 -10.16 11.98 10.31
CA ASN A 143 -9.71 12.78 9.19
C ASN A 143 -10.83 13.73 8.71
N GLN A 144 -10.64 15.02 8.97
CA GLN A 144 -11.59 16.07 8.60
C GLN A 144 -11.70 16.33 7.08
N TYR A 145 -10.77 15.82 6.29
CA TYR A 145 -10.72 16.02 4.83
C TYR A 145 -11.41 14.89 4.04
N THR A 146 -11.86 13.84 4.70
CA THR A 146 -12.56 12.74 4.03
C THR A 146 -13.99 13.15 3.67
N ASP A 147 -14.33 13.02 2.37
CA ASP A 147 -15.71 13.20 1.92
C ASP A 147 -16.55 11.94 2.22
N TRP A 148 -17.10 11.90 3.42
CA TRP A 148 -17.92 10.78 3.88
C TRP A 148 -19.23 10.61 3.10
N SER A 149 -19.74 11.68 2.46
CA SER A 149 -20.89 11.57 1.55
C SER A 149 -20.53 10.78 0.30
N ALA A 150 -19.37 11.08 -0.29
CA ALA A 150 -18.85 10.32 -1.43
C ALA A 150 -18.52 8.87 -1.06
N VAL A 151 -17.94 8.62 0.13
CA VAL A 151 -17.71 7.27 0.67
C VAL A 151 -19.03 6.50 0.75
N ALA A 152 -20.04 7.05 1.40
CA ALA A 152 -21.33 6.40 1.59
C ALA A 152 -22.02 6.08 0.25
N LYS A 153 -22.03 7.03 -0.70
CA LYS A 153 -22.59 6.83 -2.05
C LYS A 153 -21.86 5.71 -2.80
N THR A 154 -20.53 5.69 -2.72
CA THR A 154 -19.72 4.66 -3.38
C THR A 154 -20.01 3.28 -2.82
N ILE A 155 -20.05 3.15 -1.52
CA ILE A 155 -20.35 1.88 -0.83
C ILE A 155 -21.78 1.42 -1.14
N SER A 156 -22.78 2.32 -1.05
CA SER A 156 -24.16 2.00 -1.40
C SER A 156 -24.25 1.45 -2.83
N TYR A 157 -23.61 2.10 -3.79
CA TYR A 157 -23.57 1.60 -5.16
C TYR A 157 -23.05 0.16 -5.25
N PHE A 158 -21.91 -0.15 -4.60
CA PHE A 158 -21.34 -1.49 -4.65
C PHE A 158 -22.10 -2.54 -3.82
N LEU A 159 -22.89 -2.12 -2.84
CA LEU A 159 -23.82 -3.00 -2.13
C LEU A 159 -24.98 -3.41 -3.03
N ASP A 160 -25.50 -2.49 -3.85
CA ASP A 160 -26.60 -2.72 -4.78
C ASP A 160 -26.15 -3.44 -6.07
N HIS A 161 -24.90 -3.23 -6.48
CA HIS A 161 -24.32 -3.75 -7.72
C HIS A 161 -23.11 -4.64 -7.42
N ARG A 162 -23.37 -5.94 -7.21
CA ARG A 162 -22.34 -6.92 -6.82
C ARG A 162 -21.48 -7.45 -7.98
N ASP A 163 -21.88 -7.23 -9.22
CA ASP A 163 -21.15 -7.62 -10.43
C ASP A 163 -21.00 -6.46 -11.38
N ASN A 164 -19.79 -5.97 -11.48
CA ASN A 164 -19.42 -4.81 -12.30
C ASN A 164 -18.41 -5.19 -13.40
N ARG A 165 -18.31 -6.48 -13.77
CA ARG A 165 -17.31 -6.98 -14.74
C ARG A 165 -17.44 -6.39 -16.13
N SER A 166 -18.58 -5.76 -16.45
CA SER A 166 -18.79 -5.04 -17.71
C SER A 166 -18.13 -3.67 -17.74
N TYR A 167 -17.75 -3.10 -16.59
CA TYR A 167 -17.26 -1.74 -16.48
C TYR A 167 -15.80 -1.68 -16.05
N TYR A 168 -15.00 -0.85 -16.70
CA TYR A 168 -13.79 -0.32 -16.08
C TYR A 168 -14.18 0.67 -14.98
N LEU A 169 -13.30 0.91 -14.01
CA LEU A 169 -13.56 1.83 -12.91
C LEU A 169 -14.06 3.20 -13.38
N ARG A 170 -13.53 3.70 -14.51
CA ARG A 170 -13.89 5.01 -15.08
C ARG A 170 -15.23 5.04 -15.81
N GLU A 171 -15.82 3.88 -16.07
CA GLU A 171 -17.10 3.73 -16.77
C GLU A 171 -18.27 3.55 -15.82
N LEU A 172 -18.00 3.45 -14.50
CA LEU A 172 -19.05 3.23 -13.51
C LEU A 172 -20.10 4.34 -13.56
N PRO A 173 -21.40 4.01 -13.64
CA PRO A 173 -22.49 4.97 -13.63
C PRO A 173 -22.79 5.46 -12.20
N ILE A 174 -21.76 6.01 -11.54
CA ILE A 174 -21.81 6.48 -10.16
C ILE A 174 -21.65 8.00 -10.10
N MET A 175 -22.42 8.65 -9.23
CA MET A 175 -22.37 10.10 -9.03
C MET A 175 -21.22 10.53 -8.09
N VAL A 176 -20.04 9.94 -8.30
CA VAL A 176 -18.80 10.24 -7.59
C VAL A 176 -17.66 10.27 -8.59
N HIS A 177 -16.72 11.18 -8.43
CA HIS A 177 -15.53 11.21 -9.28
C HIS A 177 -14.70 9.94 -9.09
N THR A 178 -14.53 9.16 -10.15
CA THR A 178 -13.93 7.81 -10.07
C THR A 178 -12.48 7.79 -9.56
N LYS A 179 -11.74 8.90 -9.70
CA LYS A 179 -10.41 9.05 -9.09
C LYS A 179 -10.48 9.02 -7.55
N PHE A 180 -11.59 9.47 -6.96
CA PHE A 180 -11.85 9.36 -5.54
C PHE A 180 -11.83 7.90 -5.07
N ILE A 181 -12.35 6.98 -5.88
CA ILE A 181 -12.36 5.54 -5.56
C ILE A 181 -10.93 4.98 -5.54
N GLU A 182 -10.09 5.39 -6.49
CA GLU A 182 -8.67 4.99 -6.53
C GLU A 182 -7.91 5.53 -5.30
N GLU A 183 -8.11 6.80 -4.97
CA GLU A 183 -7.42 7.48 -3.86
C GLU A 183 -7.85 6.97 -2.48
N ASN A 184 -9.09 6.48 -2.36
CA ASN A 184 -9.66 5.97 -1.11
C ASN A 184 -9.88 4.45 -1.13
N ALA A 185 -9.18 3.72 -2.01
CA ALA A 185 -9.40 2.29 -2.22
C ALA A 185 -9.33 1.47 -0.92
N SER A 186 -8.31 1.69 -0.09
CA SER A 186 -8.12 0.97 1.17
C SER A 186 -9.28 1.20 2.14
N LEU A 187 -9.72 2.45 2.30
CA LEU A 187 -10.86 2.81 3.14
C LEU A 187 -12.16 2.16 2.63
N LEU A 188 -12.43 2.28 1.34
CA LEU A 188 -13.63 1.72 0.72
C LEU A 188 -13.67 0.20 0.83
N ILE A 189 -12.55 -0.48 0.59
CA ILE A 189 -12.43 -1.94 0.70
C ILE A 189 -12.64 -2.39 2.15
N SER A 190 -12.03 -1.71 3.12
CA SER A 190 -12.19 -2.07 4.54
C SER A 190 -13.64 -1.91 5.02
N LEU A 191 -14.29 -0.81 4.62
CA LEU A 191 -15.69 -0.54 4.97
C LEU A 191 -16.63 -1.54 4.30
N PHE A 192 -16.42 -1.82 3.02
CA PHE A 192 -17.19 -2.81 2.27
C PHE A 192 -17.05 -4.21 2.88
N SER A 193 -15.81 -4.62 3.23
CA SER A 193 -15.54 -5.89 3.92
C SER A 193 -16.31 -6.01 5.22
N ALA A 194 -16.32 -4.94 6.04
CA ALA A 194 -17.04 -4.93 7.31
C ALA A 194 -18.56 -5.05 7.12
N LEU A 195 -19.10 -4.43 6.05
CA LEU A 195 -20.52 -4.45 5.74
C LEU A 195 -21.03 -5.83 5.27
N ILE A 196 -20.22 -6.54 4.49
CA ILE A 196 -20.64 -7.83 3.92
C ILE A 196 -20.14 -9.03 4.74
N GLY A 197 -19.28 -8.79 5.73
CA GLY A 197 -18.69 -9.86 6.57
C GLY A 197 -17.64 -10.73 5.84
N GLU A 198 -17.05 -10.22 4.75
CA GLU A 198 -16.04 -10.94 3.97
C GLU A 198 -14.67 -10.25 4.07
N THR A 199 -13.58 -11.03 4.02
CA THR A 199 -12.20 -10.52 3.93
C THR A 199 -11.65 -10.72 2.53
N PHE A 200 -10.98 -9.70 2.00
CA PHE A 200 -10.35 -9.75 0.68
C PHE A 200 -8.82 -9.79 0.80
N ASN A 201 -8.19 -10.65 0.01
CA ASN A 201 -6.73 -10.73 -0.08
C ASN A 201 -6.14 -9.73 -1.11
N SER A 202 -6.95 -8.80 -1.60
CA SER A 202 -6.54 -7.80 -2.57
C SER A 202 -6.89 -6.40 -2.10
N ASN A 203 -5.97 -5.46 -2.35
CA ASN A 203 -6.17 -4.03 -2.11
C ASN A 203 -6.57 -3.29 -3.40
N ARG A 204 -6.91 -4.01 -4.47
CA ARG A 204 -7.30 -3.43 -5.75
C ARG A 204 -8.82 -3.34 -5.84
N PRO A 205 -9.38 -2.16 -6.13
CA PRO A 205 -10.83 -2.00 -6.32
C PRO A 205 -11.42 -2.94 -7.37
N GLU A 206 -10.67 -3.23 -8.44
CA GLU A 206 -11.10 -4.11 -9.52
C GLU A 206 -11.38 -5.54 -9.05
N ASP A 207 -10.64 -6.01 -8.06
CA ASP A 207 -10.80 -7.36 -7.54
C ASP A 207 -11.97 -7.46 -6.56
N VAL A 208 -12.05 -6.48 -5.64
CA VAL A 208 -13.05 -6.47 -4.57
C VAL A 208 -14.44 -6.12 -5.09
N PHE A 209 -14.53 -5.10 -5.96
CA PHE A 209 -15.78 -4.65 -6.53
C PHE A 209 -16.13 -5.33 -7.86
N ARG A 210 -15.36 -6.37 -8.23
CA ARG A 210 -15.55 -7.17 -9.45
C ARG A 210 -15.65 -6.32 -10.71
N LEU A 211 -14.70 -5.39 -10.88
CA LEU A 211 -14.63 -4.54 -12.05
C LEU A 211 -13.86 -5.22 -13.18
N LYS A 212 -14.05 -4.71 -14.39
CA LYS A 212 -13.24 -5.07 -15.54
C LYS A 212 -11.79 -4.64 -15.31
N ARG A 213 -10.86 -5.58 -15.42
CA ARG A 213 -9.42 -5.29 -15.29
C ARG A 213 -8.87 -4.77 -16.61
N LYS A 214 -7.93 -3.83 -16.52
CA LYS A 214 -7.13 -3.46 -17.68
C LYS A 214 -6.38 -4.71 -18.16
N PRO A 215 -6.44 -5.04 -19.45
CA PRO A 215 -5.71 -6.19 -19.96
C PRO A 215 -4.20 -5.96 -19.81
N LEU A 216 -3.48 -7.01 -19.46
CA LEU A 216 -2.04 -7.01 -19.61
C LEU A 216 -1.72 -6.98 -21.10
N LEU A 217 -1.01 -5.95 -21.55
CA LEU A 217 -0.57 -5.83 -22.94
C LEU A 217 0.78 -6.50 -23.09
N ILE A 218 0.88 -7.36 -24.10
CA ILE A 218 2.14 -7.95 -24.54
C ILE A 218 2.66 -7.12 -25.70
N ARG A 219 3.85 -6.55 -25.53
CA ARG A 219 4.60 -5.86 -26.59
C ARG A 219 5.48 -6.86 -27.29
N PHE A 220 5.41 -6.88 -28.60
CA PHE A 220 6.25 -7.75 -29.40
C PHE A 220 6.59 -7.12 -30.74
N ARG A 221 7.70 -7.58 -31.33
CA ARG A 221 8.20 -7.16 -32.64
C ARG A 221 8.35 -8.38 -33.53
N MET A 222 7.95 -8.25 -34.79
CA MET A 222 8.17 -9.25 -35.82
C MET A 222 8.31 -8.56 -37.19
N LYS A 223 9.20 -9.10 -38.04
CA LYS A 223 9.24 -8.69 -39.44
C LYS A 223 8.18 -9.45 -40.21
N SER A 224 7.12 -8.76 -40.60
CA SER A 224 6.07 -9.35 -41.43
C SER A 224 5.65 -8.36 -42.52
N LYS A 225 5.40 -8.88 -43.71
CA LYS A 225 4.83 -8.06 -44.81
C LYS A 225 3.38 -7.65 -44.56
N ARG A 226 2.70 -8.28 -43.56
CA ARG A 226 1.29 -8.01 -43.23
C ARG A 226 1.14 -6.83 -42.27
N TRP A 227 2.13 -6.56 -41.46
CA TRP A 227 2.04 -5.54 -40.42
C TRP A 227 2.66 -4.22 -40.92
N ILE A 228 1.94 -3.13 -40.69
CA ILE A 228 2.40 -1.79 -41.10
C ILE A 228 3.59 -1.33 -40.23
N ARG A 229 3.72 -1.91 -39.03
CA ARG A 229 4.78 -1.57 -38.07
C ARG A 229 5.43 -2.84 -37.55
N ASP A 230 6.69 -2.73 -37.17
CA ASP A 230 7.47 -3.82 -36.62
C ASP A 230 7.23 -4.04 -35.11
N GLU A 231 6.56 -3.12 -34.41
CA GLU A 231 6.20 -3.25 -33.00
C GLU A 231 4.67 -3.15 -32.81
N MET A 232 4.15 -4.04 -31.97
CA MET A 232 2.72 -4.12 -31.62
C MET A 232 2.56 -4.35 -30.12
N ALA A 233 1.42 -3.92 -29.58
CA ALA A 233 1.00 -4.19 -28.21
C ALA A 233 -0.45 -4.68 -28.23
N ILE A 234 -0.68 -5.92 -27.82
CA ILE A 234 -2.02 -6.53 -27.81
C ILE A 234 -2.31 -7.16 -26.44
N PRO A 235 -3.57 -7.35 -26.05
CA PRO A 235 -3.91 -8.06 -24.84
C PRO A 235 -3.26 -9.44 -24.76
N LEU A 236 -2.83 -9.87 -23.56
CA LEU A 236 -2.26 -11.21 -23.34
C LEU A 236 -3.18 -12.31 -23.89
N THR A 237 -4.50 -12.17 -23.72
CA THR A 237 -5.48 -13.11 -24.25
C THR A 237 -5.40 -13.23 -25.78
N SER A 238 -5.35 -12.09 -26.50
CA SER A 238 -5.20 -12.10 -27.95
C SER A 238 -3.84 -12.63 -28.39
N PHE A 239 -2.78 -12.30 -27.62
CA PHE A 239 -1.43 -12.84 -27.89
C PHE A 239 -1.38 -14.36 -27.70
N SER A 240 -2.09 -14.90 -26.70
CA SER A 240 -2.12 -16.34 -26.44
C SER A 240 -2.75 -17.16 -27.55
N PHE A 241 -3.69 -16.58 -28.30
CA PHE A 241 -4.38 -17.19 -29.42
C PHE A 241 -4.00 -16.61 -30.79
N LEU A 242 -2.83 -15.97 -30.87
CA LEU A 242 -2.40 -15.27 -32.07
C LEU A 242 -2.29 -16.21 -33.31
N ASP A 243 -1.98 -17.48 -33.13
CA ASP A 243 -1.93 -18.48 -34.20
C ASP A 243 -3.31 -18.96 -34.69
N GLU A 244 -4.38 -18.60 -34.02
CA GLU A 244 -5.77 -18.82 -34.49
C GLU A 244 -6.21 -17.70 -35.45
N GLU A 245 -5.70 -16.48 -35.24
CA GLU A 245 -6.07 -15.30 -36.03
C GLU A 245 -5.08 -15.01 -37.17
N GLU A 246 -3.81 -15.41 -37.01
CA GLU A 246 -2.71 -15.12 -37.91
C GLU A 246 -1.92 -16.37 -38.28
N ASP A 247 -1.49 -16.45 -39.54
CA ASP A 247 -0.57 -17.52 -40.00
C ASP A 247 0.85 -17.24 -39.47
N LEU A 248 1.25 -17.99 -38.47
CA LEU A 248 2.58 -17.96 -37.86
C LEU A 248 3.47 -19.12 -38.30
N SER A 249 3.15 -19.82 -39.43
CA SER A 249 3.89 -21.00 -39.90
C SER A 249 5.35 -20.71 -40.19
N ASP A 250 5.66 -19.50 -40.63
CA ASP A 250 7.02 -19.06 -40.96
C ASP A 250 7.88 -18.73 -39.74
N ILE A 251 7.24 -18.53 -38.58
CA ILE A 251 7.96 -18.18 -37.35
C ILE A 251 8.66 -19.42 -36.79
N LYS A 252 9.96 -19.31 -36.60
CA LYS A 252 10.82 -20.37 -36.06
C LYS A 252 11.29 -20.11 -34.67
N ARG A 253 11.63 -18.84 -34.35
CA ARG A 253 12.25 -18.45 -33.09
C ARG A 253 11.47 -17.36 -32.39
N VAL A 254 11.39 -17.46 -31.06
CA VAL A 254 10.82 -16.46 -30.19
C VAL A 254 11.85 -16.03 -29.17
N PHE A 255 12.16 -14.74 -29.13
CA PHE A 255 13.08 -14.14 -28.18
C PHE A 255 12.33 -13.37 -27.12
N ILE A 256 12.54 -13.68 -25.87
CA ILE A 256 12.00 -12.96 -24.72
C ILE A 256 13.10 -12.07 -24.18
N ILE A 257 12.94 -10.75 -24.25
CA ILE A 257 13.97 -9.77 -23.89
C ILE A 257 13.48 -8.95 -22.70
N GLU A 258 14.24 -8.90 -21.62
CA GLU A 258 13.83 -8.25 -20.38
C GLU A 258 13.99 -6.73 -20.43
N ASN A 259 15.12 -6.23 -20.93
CA ASN A 259 15.41 -4.79 -20.99
C ASN A 259 14.76 -4.15 -22.22
N GLU A 260 14.05 -3.02 -22.04
CA GLU A 260 13.34 -2.35 -23.11
C GLU A 260 14.25 -1.80 -24.22
N ALA A 261 15.38 -1.20 -23.85
CA ALA A 261 16.32 -0.65 -24.83
C ALA A 261 16.93 -1.75 -25.70
N VAL A 262 17.25 -2.90 -25.10
CA VAL A 262 17.73 -4.09 -25.82
C VAL A 262 16.62 -4.66 -26.69
N TYR A 263 15.40 -4.79 -26.18
CA TYR A 263 14.24 -5.25 -26.94
C TYR A 263 14.01 -4.41 -28.21
N LEU A 264 14.01 -3.07 -28.08
CA LEU A 264 13.81 -2.16 -29.21
C LEU A 264 14.93 -2.25 -30.27
N SER A 265 16.16 -2.51 -29.83
CA SER A 265 17.33 -2.60 -30.71
C SER A 265 17.71 -4.02 -31.13
N PHE A 266 16.99 -5.04 -30.64
CA PHE A 266 17.31 -6.45 -30.91
C PHE A 266 17.19 -6.78 -32.40
N PRO A 267 18.24 -7.38 -33.02
CA PRO A 267 18.21 -7.70 -34.43
C PRO A 267 17.31 -8.91 -34.70
N LEU A 268 16.31 -8.72 -35.56
CA LEU A 268 15.34 -9.74 -35.95
C LEU A 268 15.55 -10.18 -37.39
N SER A 269 15.39 -11.48 -37.68
CA SER A 269 15.18 -12.04 -38.99
C SER A 269 13.69 -12.12 -39.34
N GLU A 270 13.35 -12.49 -40.58
CA GLU A 270 11.96 -12.60 -41.01
C GLU A 270 11.17 -13.71 -40.31
N ASN A 271 11.85 -14.70 -39.75
CA ASN A 271 11.24 -15.84 -39.05
C ASN A 271 11.30 -15.71 -37.52
N ASP A 272 11.55 -14.51 -37.03
CA ASP A 272 11.71 -14.25 -35.60
C ASP A 272 10.60 -13.39 -35.04
N VAL A 273 10.21 -13.70 -33.81
CA VAL A 273 9.39 -12.81 -32.94
C VAL A 273 10.22 -12.44 -31.73
N CYS A 274 10.24 -11.15 -31.39
CA CYS A 274 10.82 -10.64 -30.16
C CYS A 274 9.72 -10.11 -29.25
N VAL A 275 9.62 -10.64 -28.04
CA VAL A 275 8.63 -10.24 -27.03
C VAL A 275 9.34 -9.48 -25.93
N PHE A 276 8.75 -8.35 -25.53
CA PHE A 276 9.23 -7.61 -24.36
C PHE A 276 8.81 -8.33 -23.08
N GLY A 277 9.78 -8.83 -22.35
CA GLY A 277 9.58 -9.61 -21.13
C GLY A 277 9.34 -8.75 -19.89
N GLY A 278 9.86 -7.49 -19.86
CA GLY A 278 9.61 -6.51 -18.79
C GLY A 278 9.72 -7.09 -17.37
N GLY A 279 10.82 -7.77 -17.06
CA GLY A 279 10.98 -8.46 -15.77
C GLY A 279 9.95 -9.58 -15.58
N PHE A 280 9.23 -9.58 -14.45
CA PHE A 280 8.25 -10.64 -14.15
C PHE A 280 7.05 -10.77 -15.11
N GLN A 281 6.88 -9.88 -16.09
CA GLN A 281 5.86 -10.07 -17.13
C GLN A 281 6.15 -11.34 -17.97
N ALA A 282 7.40 -11.67 -18.21
CA ALA A 282 7.78 -12.92 -18.86
C ALA A 282 7.26 -14.15 -18.09
N ALA A 283 7.25 -14.08 -16.76
CA ALA A 283 6.80 -15.18 -15.91
C ALA A 283 5.31 -15.50 -16.05
N VAL A 284 4.47 -14.56 -16.49
CA VAL A 284 3.01 -14.77 -16.69
C VAL A 284 2.63 -14.97 -18.14
N LEU A 285 3.60 -14.87 -19.07
CA LEU A 285 3.38 -15.09 -20.48
C LEU A 285 3.02 -16.56 -20.74
N GLU A 286 1.85 -16.79 -21.35
CA GLU A 286 1.38 -18.11 -21.70
C GLU A 286 0.72 -18.08 -23.10
N ALA A 287 1.31 -18.76 -24.08
CA ALA A 287 0.83 -18.87 -25.43
C ALA A 287 1.23 -20.24 -26.02
N GLU A 288 0.24 -21.06 -26.37
CA GLU A 288 0.49 -22.42 -26.87
C GLU A 288 1.29 -22.44 -28.18
N TRP A 289 1.06 -21.46 -29.05
CA TRP A 289 1.78 -21.35 -30.31
C TRP A 289 3.31 -21.21 -30.11
N MET A 290 3.76 -20.59 -29.03
CA MET A 290 5.17 -20.45 -28.72
C MET A 290 5.82 -21.78 -28.39
N LYS A 291 5.10 -22.74 -27.76
CA LYS A 291 5.65 -24.07 -27.40
C LYS A 291 6.10 -24.88 -28.59
N LYS A 292 5.62 -24.53 -29.79
CA LYS A 292 6.00 -25.18 -31.08
C LYS A 292 7.23 -24.54 -31.73
N ARG A 293 7.88 -23.59 -31.07
CA ARG A 293 9.00 -22.79 -31.60
C ARG A 293 10.26 -22.94 -30.73
N ASP A 294 11.41 -22.57 -31.27
CA ASP A 294 12.59 -22.38 -30.45
C ASP A 294 12.47 -21.09 -29.64
N ILE A 295 12.44 -21.19 -28.33
CA ILE A 295 12.29 -20.06 -27.43
C ILE A 295 13.62 -19.75 -26.77
N TYR A 296 14.02 -18.48 -26.83
CA TYR A 296 15.21 -17.96 -26.20
C TYR A 296 14.85 -16.86 -25.21
N TYR A 297 15.36 -16.96 -23.99
CA TYR A 297 15.22 -15.95 -22.95
C TYR A 297 16.55 -15.21 -22.78
N PHE A 298 16.50 -13.88 -22.80
CA PHE A 298 17.64 -13.01 -22.56
C PHE A 298 17.24 -11.99 -21.50
N GLY A 299 17.80 -12.09 -20.31
CA GLY A 299 17.62 -11.20 -19.17
C GLY A 299 18.95 -10.63 -18.69
N ASP A 300 18.93 -9.86 -17.62
CA ASP A 300 20.13 -9.45 -16.90
C ASP A 300 20.85 -10.67 -16.35
N LEU A 301 22.19 -10.63 -16.35
CA LEU A 301 23.01 -11.68 -15.76
C LEU A 301 23.15 -11.39 -14.25
N ASP A 302 22.10 -11.66 -13.50
CA ASP A 302 22.03 -11.58 -12.04
C ASP A 302 21.09 -12.67 -11.49
N GLU A 303 20.95 -12.74 -10.17
CA GLU A 303 20.08 -13.73 -9.54
C GLU A 303 18.61 -13.57 -9.93
N HIS A 304 18.11 -12.32 -10.11
CA HIS A 304 16.74 -12.07 -10.54
C HIS A 304 16.47 -12.49 -11.98
N GLY A 305 17.38 -12.21 -12.92
CA GLY A 305 17.24 -12.66 -14.30
C GLY A 305 17.22 -14.20 -14.40
N LEU A 306 18.03 -14.90 -13.59
CA LEU A 306 18.02 -16.37 -13.51
C LEU A 306 16.75 -16.89 -12.80
N GLU A 307 16.22 -16.20 -11.80
CA GLU A 307 14.93 -16.51 -11.16
C GLU A 307 13.80 -16.44 -12.20
N ILE A 308 13.71 -15.34 -12.93
CA ILE A 308 12.65 -15.14 -13.95
C ILE A 308 12.77 -16.21 -15.04
N LEU A 309 13.98 -16.52 -15.51
CA LEU A 309 14.23 -17.62 -16.45
C LEU A 309 13.73 -18.96 -15.92
N SER A 310 14.02 -19.27 -14.67
CA SER A 310 13.59 -20.53 -14.05
C SER A 310 12.06 -20.62 -13.95
N ILE A 311 11.39 -19.52 -13.54
CA ILE A 311 9.93 -19.44 -13.50
C ILE A 311 9.34 -19.54 -14.91
N PHE A 312 9.91 -18.82 -15.90
CA PHE A 312 9.48 -18.90 -17.30
C PHE A 312 9.60 -20.33 -17.84
N ARG A 313 10.69 -21.02 -17.53
CA ARG A 313 10.93 -22.41 -17.95
C ARG A 313 9.95 -23.41 -17.32
N SER A 314 9.31 -23.10 -16.20
CA SER A 314 8.24 -23.97 -15.68
C SER A 314 7.06 -24.11 -16.66
N ARG A 315 6.82 -23.10 -17.50
CA ARG A 315 5.79 -23.10 -18.57
C ARG A 315 6.34 -23.52 -19.93
N TYR A 316 7.60 -23.18 -20.20
CA TYR A 316 8.30 -23.47 -21.45
C TYR A 316 9.56 -24.30 -21.19
N PRO A 317 9.43 -25.60 -20.85
CA PRO A 317 10.58 -26.41 -20.40
C PRO A 317 11.76 -26.51 -21.42
N LYS A 318 11.49 -26.25 -22.70
CA LYS A 318 12.49 -26.23 -23.77
C LYS A 318 13.13 -24.86 -24.02
N ALA A 319 12.74 -23.84 -23.27
CA ALA A 319 13.33 -22.51 -23.43
C ALA A 319 14.81 -22.52 -23.08
N LYS A 320 15.59 -21.88 -23.93
CA LYS A 320 17.07 -21.76 -23.82
C LYS A 320 17.40 -20.35 -23.31
N SER A 321 18.39 -20.22 -22.44
CA SER A 321 19.00 -18.94 -22.16
C SER A 321 19.83 -18.45 -23.34
N LEU A 322 19.83 -17.14 -23.56
CA LEU A 322 20.64 -16.50 -24.59
C LEU A 322 21.64 -15.56 -23.92
N MET A 323 22.94 -15.82 -24.09
CA MET A 323 24.00 -15.00 -23.47
C MET A 323 23.91 -14.87 -21.94
N MET A 324 23.22 -15.79 -21.27
CA MET A 324 23.16 -15.87 -19.81
C MET A 324 24.06 -17.02 -19.32
N ASP A 325 25.32 -16.90 -19.61
CA ASP A 325 26.36 -17.88 -19.31
C ASP A 325 27.64 -17.23 -18.76
N THR A 326 28.50 -18.02 -18.17
CA THR A 326 29.75 -17.56 -17.54
C THR A 326 30.69 -16.92 -18.58
N GLU A 327 30.71 -17.37 -19.85
CA GLU A 327 31.55 -16.79 -20.90
C GLU A 327 31.14 -15.35 -21.18
N THR A 328 29.85 -15.10 -21.38
CA THR A 328 29.30 -13.75 -21.58
C THR A 328 29.59 -12.86 -20.38
N TYR A 329 29.35 -13.35 -19.18
CA TYR A 329 29.57 -12.59 -17.95
C TYR A 329 31.02 -12.15 -17.80
N LEU A 330 31.98 -13.04 -18.03
CA LEU A 330 33.42 -12.77 -17.98
C LEU A 330 33.90 -11.87 -19.11
N THR A 331 33.30 -11.98 -20.30
CA THR A 331 33.65 -11.13 -21.47
C THR A 331 33.38 -9.65 -21.16
N PHE A 332 32.36 -9.35 -20.39
CA PHE A 332 31.96 -7.99 -20.06
C PHE A 332 32.29 -7.61 -18.60
N LYS A 333 33.32 -8.19 -18.01
CA LYS A 333 33.71 -7.99 -16.60
C LYS A 333 33.90 -6.51 -16.17
N ASP A 334 34.32 -5.65 -17.09
CA ASP A 334 34.56 -4.23 -16.81
C ASP A 334 33.26 -3.43 -16.61
N TYR A 335 32.10 -4.05 -16.87
CA TYR A 335 30.77 -3.45 -16.73
C TYR A 335 29.95 -4.06 -15.61
N TRP A 336 30.55 -4.90 -14.76
CA TRP A 336 29.86 -5.46 -13.62
C TRP A 336 29.45 -4.39 -12.62
N VAL A 337 28.28 -4.60 -12.03
CA VAL A 337 27.70 -3.71 -11.02
C VAL A 337 27.18 -4.53 -9.85
N LYS A 338 26.76 -3.81 -8.81
CA LYS A 338 26.16 -4.41 -7.61
C LYS A 338 24.82 -5.05 -7.96
N GLY A 339 24.65 -6.32 -7.60
CA GLY A 339 23.39 -7.06 -7.71
C GLY A 339 22.66 -7.17 -6.37
N ILE A 340 21.45 -7.73 -6.44
CA ILE A 340 20.59 -8.04 -5.29
C ILE A 340 20.48 -9.57 -5.21
N SER A 341 20.64 -10.13 -4.03
CA SER A 341 20.51 -11.57 -3.80
C SER A 341 19.06 -11.99 -3.66
N VAL A 342 18.72 -13.18 -4.17
CA VAL A 342 17.41 -13.83 -4.03
C VAL A 342 17.47 -14.81 -2.86
N GLU A 343 16.55 -14.65 -1.89
CA GLU A 343 16.59 -15.42 -0.63
C GLU A 343 16.13 -16.88 -0.79
N SER A 344 15.30 -17.20 -1.80
CA SER A 344 14.70 -18.53 -1.95
C SER A 344 15.43 -19.42 -2.96
N GLU A 345 16.02 -20.51 -2.51
CA GLU A 345 16.70 -21.50 -3.36
C GLU A 345 15.76 -22.27 -4.30
N ASN A 346 14.50 -22.46 -3.89
CA ASN A 346 13.52 -23.26 -4.66
C ASN A 346 13.17 -22.63 -6.02
N VAL A 347 13.37 -21.32 -6.19
CA VAL A 347 13.08 -20.62 -7.45
C VAL A 347 14.01 -21.00 -8.60
N PHE A 348 15.17 -21.59 -8.31
CA PHE A 348 16.18 -21.97 -9.29
C PHE A 348 16.08 -23.41 -9.80
N SER A 349 15.00 -24.12 -9.49
CA SER A 349 14.84 -25.57 -9.79
C SER A 349 14.85 -25.94 -11.27
N ASN A 350 14.57 -24.98 -12.16
CA ASN A 350 14.51 -25.22 -13.62
C ASN A 350 15.73 -24.69 -14.37
N LEU A 351 16.82 -24.34 -13.68
CA LEU A 351 18.07 -23.93 -14.32
C LEU A 351 18.87 -25.13 -14.85
N THR A 352 19.57 -24.93 -15.94
CA THR A 352 20.54 -25.89 -16.47
C THR A 352 21.84 -25.89 -15.65
N LYS A 353 22.73 -26.84 -15.90
CA LYS A 353 24.03 -26.90 -15.20
C LYS A 353 24.86 -25.65 -15.45
N ASP A 354 24.88 -25.15 -16.69
CA ASP A 354 25.68 -23.98 -17.08
C ASP A 354 25.13 -22.70 -16.45
N GLU A 355 23.81 -22.59 -16.33
CA GLU A 355 23.14 -21.48 -15.64
C GLU A 355 23.35 -21.51 -14.11
N LEU A 356 23.37 -22.71 -13.50
CA LEU A 356 23.73 -22.89 -12.09
C LEU A 356 25.23 -22.56 -11.86
N GLU A 357 26.11 -22.82 -12.84
CA GLU A 357 27.51 -22.38 -12.76
C GLU A 357 27.59 -20.86 -12.76
N LEU A 358 26.87 -20.18 -13.66
CA LEU A 358 26.77 -18.72 -13.65
C LEU A 358 26.24 -18.20 -12.30
N LEU A 359 25.15 -18.77 -11.76
CA LEU A 359 24.61 -18.40 -10.45
C LEU A 359 25.68 -18.49 -9.34
N ASN A 360 26.46 -19.56 -9.33
CA ASN A 360 27.54 -19.74 -8.36
C ASN A 360 28.65 -18.68 -8.52
N VAL A 361 28.95 -18.28 -9.75
CA VAL A 361 29.95 -17.23 -10.04
C VAL A 361 29.43 -15.88 -9.56
N LEU A 362 28.17 -15.54 -9.86
CA LEU A 362 27.52 -14.30 -9.40
C LEU A 362 27.54 -14.20 -7.88
N ARG A 363 27.20 -15.27 -7.18
CA ARG A 363 27.19 -15.32 -5.69
C ARG A 363 28.57 -15.17 -5.07
N ARG A 364 29.60 -15.73 -5.71
CA ARG A 364 31.00 -15.53 -5.24
C ARG A 364 31.46 -14.09 -5.39
N ASN A 365 30.95 -13.37 -6.37
CA ASN A 365 31.28 -11.98 -6.66
C ASN A 365 30.36 -10.97 -5.95
N ALA A 366 29.35 -11.45 -5.21
CA ALA A 366 28.43 -10.59 -4.47
C ALA A 366 29.12 -9.83 -3.31
N PRO A 367 28.64 -8.62 -2.96
CA PRO A 367 27.56 -7.93 -3.65
C PRO A 367 28.01 -7.06 -4.82
N ASP A 368 29.28 -6.67 -4.91
CA ASP A 368 29.73 -5.53 -5.73
C ASP A 368 29.79 -5.83 -7.23
N HIS A 369 29.95 -7.10 -7.59
CA HIS A 369 30.14 -7.55 -8.97
C HIS A 369 29.19 -8.69 -9.34
N SER A 370 28.00 -8.74 -8.78
CA SER A 370 27.05 -9.84 -8.97
C SER A 370 25.97 -9.58 -10.01
N ARG A 371 26.16 -8.55 -10.85
CA ARG A 371 25.25 -8.21 -11.94
C ARG A 371 25.98 -7.69 -13.18
N LEU A 372 25.56 -8.17 -14.33
CA LEU A 372 25.83 -7.56 -15.62
C LEU A 372 24.49 -7.23 -16.28
N GLU A 373 24.23 -5.93 -16.45
CA GLU A 373 23.02 -5.45 -17.10
C GLU A 373 23.03 -5.79 -18.59
N GLN A 374 21.92 -6.28 -19.10
CA GLN A 374 21.71 -6.69 -20.47
C GLN A 374 22.14 -5.63 -21.50
N GLU A 375 21.88 -4.36 -21.18
CA GLU A 375 22.22 -3.20 -22.03
C GLU A 375 23.72 -2.92 -22.15
N ARG A 376 24.55 -3.52 -21.30
CA ARG A 376 26.02 -3.44 -21.37
C ARG A 376 26.63 -4.41 -22.36
N ILE A 377 25.85 -5.36 -22.84
CA ILE A 377 26.30 -6.34 -23.86
C ILE A 377 26.23 -5.70 -25.24
N SER A 378 27.34 -5.66 -25.96
CA SER A 378 27.43 -4.96 -27.23
C SER A 378 26.55 -5.57 -28.32
N GLN A 379 26.00 -4.73 -29.18
CA GLN A 379 25.21 -5.17 -30.35
C GLN A 379 25.99 -6.09 -31.28
N GLU A 380 27.33 -5.95 -31.38
CA GLU A 380 28.18 -6.80 -32.13
C GLU A 380 28.21 -8.23 -31.55
N TYR A 381 28.33 -8.34 -30.22
CA TYR A 381 28.31 -9.63 -29.53
C TYR A 381 26.95 -10.32 -29.70
N ILE A 382 25.85 -9.57 -29.59
CA ILE A 382 24.47 -10.07 -29.81
C ILE A 382 24.38 -10.65 -31.25
N ARG A 383 24.77 -9.89 -32.27
CA ARG A 383 24.71 -10.34 -33.67
C ARG A 383 25.56 -11.56 -33.91
N LYS A 384 26.79 -11.61 -33.38
CA LYS A 384 27.68 -12.75 -33.46
C LYS A 384 27.08 -14.00 -32.81
N THR A 385 26.44 -13.85 -31.66
CA THR A 385 25.79 -14.97 -30.98
C THR A 385 24.59 -15.47 -31.78
N LEU A 386 23.74 -14.57 -32.27
CA LEU A 386 22.57 -14.93 -33.09
C LEU A 386 22.97 -15.63 -34.40
N SER A 387 24.09 -15.27 -35.00
CA SER A 387 24.59 -15.95 -36.24
C SER A 387 24.98 -17.41 -36.01
N LYS A 388 25.25 -17.82 -34.77
CA LYS A 388 25.53 -19.21 -34.40
C LYS A 388 24.26 -20.05 -34.18
N LEU A 389 23.09 -19.42 -34.10
CA LEU A 389 21.80 -20.09 -33.91
C LEU A 389 21.14 -20.52 -35.23
N ASN A 390 21.73 -20.18 -36.37
CA ASN A 390 21.23 -20.49 -37.72
C ASN A 390 21.68 -21.87 -38.19
#